data_b4bc7ca33837fdb5294682749fe9557e
#
_entry.id   b4bc7ca33837fdb5294682749fe9557e
#
_cell.length_a   1.000
_cell.length_b   1.000
_cell.length_c   1.000
_cell.angle_alpha   90.00
_cell.angle_beta   90.00
_cell.angle_gamma   90.00
#
_symmetry.space_group_name_H-M   'P 1'
#
loop_
_entity.id
_entity.type
_entity.pdbx_description
1 polymer ?
#
loop_
_entity_poly.entity_id
_entity_poly.type
_entity_poly.pdbx_seq_one_letter_code
_entity_poly.pdbx_strand_id
1 'polypeptide(L)'
;MHADRSKNLAWIFRAANDMLGRDLSEAELTAQRALYQLVRRCPSMSVMEACREVDRSLAIPAGSGVRAFRQLAATKRIRFDLDTVDPLGIRLADVRASTTGMSRNR
;
A
#
# COMPACT_ATOMS: atom_id res chain seq x y z
N MET A 1 0.36 12.13 -21.94
CA MET A 1 0.04 11.90 -21.37
C MET A 1 -0.07 11.39 -20.12
N HIS A 2 -0.97 11.19 -19.51
CA HIS A 2 -1.12 10.83 -18.16
C HIS A 2 -2.04 9.63 -18.01
N ALA A 3 -2.00 8.76 -18.99
CA ALA A 3 -2.84 7.56 -18.94
C ALA A 3 -2.49 6.69 -17.73
N ASP A 4 -1.21 6.57 -17.41
CA ASP A 4 -0.82 5.76 -16.26
C ASP A 4 -1.23 6.42 -14.94
N ARG A 5 -1.13 7.73 -14.86
CA ARG A 5 -1.60 8.43 -13.66
C ARG A 5 -3.09 8.24 -13.44
N SER A 6 -3.88 8.37 -14.49
CA SER A 6 -5.33 8.19 -14.38
C SER A 6 -5.68 6.77 -13.96
N LYS A 7 -4.99 5.79 -14.56
CA LYS A 7 -5.23 4.40 -14.22
C LYS A 7 -4.88 4.12 -12.75
N ASN A 8 -3.75 4.63 -12.30
CA ASN A 8 -3.28 4.39 -10.95
C ASN A 8 -4.17 5.08 -9.93
N LEU A 9 -4.63 6.31 -10.24
CA LEU A 9 -5.58 6.99 -9.35
C LEU A 9 -6.89 6.24 -9.26
N ALA A 10 -7.39 5.72 -10.37
CA ALA A 10 -8.64 4.95 -10.35
C ALA A 10 -8.48 3.68 -9.51
N TRP A 11 -7.32 3.04 -9.61
CA TRP A 11 -7.02 1.83 -8.85
C TRP A 11 -7.03 2.13 -7.34
N ILE A 12 -6.44 3.26 -6.94
CA ILE A 12 -6.42 3.68 -5.55
C ILE A 12 -7.81 4.11 -5.09
N PHE A 13 -8.54 4.85 -5.93
CA PHE A 13 -9.86 5.32 -5.57
C PHE A 13 -10.84 4.16 -5.35
N ARG A 14 -10.69 3.08 -6.09
CA ARG A 14 -11.55 1.91 -5.84
C ARG A 14 -11.33 1.37 -4.43
N ALA A 15 -10.09 1.40 -3.95
CA ALA A 15 -9.83 0.97 -2.58
C ALA A 15 -10.44 1.95 -1.57
N ALA A 16 -10.33 3.25 -1.85
CA ALA A 16 -10.93 4.25 -0.97
C ALA A 16 -12.44 4.06 -0.88
N ASN A 17 -13.09 3.81 -2.03
CA ASN A 17 -14.53 3.60 -2.04
C ASN A 17 -14.91 2.32 -1.30
N ASP A 18 -14.10 1.28 -1.43
CA ASP A 18 -14.36 0.04 -0.73
C ASP A 18 -14.30 0.21 0.79
N MET A 19 -13.52 1.15 1.26
CA MET A 19 -13.41 1.37 2.70
C MET A 19 -14.50 2.29 3.26
N LEU A 20 -15.21 3.00 2.39
CA LEU A 20 -16.20 3.95 2.87
C LEU A 20 -17.33 3.26 3.62
N GLY A 21 -17.64 3.78 4.76
CA GLY A 21 -18.81 3.33 5.51
C GLY A 21 -18.71 1.96 6.14
N ARG A 22 -17.50 1.41 6.23
CA ARG A 22 -17.36 0.12 6.90
C ARG A 22 -16.12 0.10 7.77
N ASP A 23 -16.12 -0.77 8.74
CA ASP A 23 -14.97 -0.98 9.59
C ASP A 23 -14.07 -1.99 8.90
N LEU A 24 -12.77 -1.73 8.91
CA LEU A 24 -11.82 -2.67 8.35
C LEU A 24 -11.65 -3.85 9.29
N SER A 25 -11.50 -5.03 8.73
CA SER A 25 -11.31 -6.23 9.53
C SER A 25 -9.94 -6.21 10.20
N GLU A 26 -9.80 -7.04 11.21
CA GLU A 26 -8.51 -7.19 11.89
C GLU A 26 -7.45 -7.67 10.90
N ALA A 27 -7.81 -8.56 9.99
CA ALA A 27 -6.86 -9.06 8.99
C ALA A 27 -6.41 -7.93 8.07
N GLU A 28 -7.32 -7.04 7.68
CA GLU A 28 -6.96 -5.90 6.83
C GLU A 28 -5.98 -4.98 7.55
N LEU A 29 -6.26 -4.69 8.81
CA LEU A 29 -5.38 -3.80 9.58
C LEU A 29 -4.02 -4.43 9.84
N THR A 30 -4.00 -5.72 10.12
CA THR A 30 -2.74 -6.42 10.34
C THR A 30 -1.91 -6.47 9.06
N ALA A 31 -2.56 -6.69 7.92
CA ALA A 31 -1.85 -6.69 6.64
C ALA A 31 -1.26 -5.31 6.35
N GLN A 32 -2.00 -4.24 6.64
CA GLN A 32 -1.48 -2.89 6.45
C GLN A 32 -0.25 -2.63 7.32
N ARG A 33 -0.31 -3.04 8.58
CA ARG A 33 0.83 -2.83 9.48
C ARG A 33 2.06 -3.61 9.01
N ALA A 34 1.86 -4.85 8.59
CA ALA A 34 2.97 -5.67 8.13
C ALA A 34 3.60 -5.07 6.87
N LEU A 35 2.78 -4.64 5.93
CA LEU A 35 3.29 -4.06 4.70
C LEU A 35 4.02 -2.75 4.97
N TYR A 36 3.46 -1.91 5.83
CA TYR A 36 4.06 -0.63 6.18
C TYR A 36 5.46 -0.85 6.77
N GLN A 37 5.63 -1.87 7.59
CA GLN A 37 6.95 -2.17 8.15
C GLN A 37 7.93 -2.59 7.06
N LEU A 38 7.49 -3.36 6.07
CA LEU A 38 8.37 -3.75 4.98
C LEU A 38 8.79 -2.53 4.16
N VAL A 39 7.86 -1.60 3.93
CA VAL A 39 8.20 -0.36 3.23
C VAL A 39 9.33 0.36 3.95
N ARG A 40 9.32 0.36 5.25
CA ARG A 40 10.33 1.07 6.02
C ARG A 40 11.64 0.31 6.15
N ARG A 41 11.60 -1.00 6.06
CA ARG A 41 12.78 -1.80 6.39
C ARG A 41 13.43 -2.53 5.23
N CYS A 42 12.71 -2.73 4.13
CA CYS A 42 13.20 -3.58 3.06
C CYS A 42 13.16 -2.86 1.71
N PRO A 43 13.97 -1.83 1.53
CA PRO A 43 13.89 -0.99 0.33
C PRO A 43 14.22 -1.74 -0.96
N SER A 44 14.93 -2.84 -0.89
CA SER A 44 15.29 -3.55 -2.11
C SER A 44 14.20 -4.48 -2.63
N MET A 45 13.18 -4.76 -1.85
CA MET A 45 12.06 -5.58 -2.33
C MET A 45 11.22 -4.80 -3.31
N SER A 46 10.59 -5.49 -4.27
CA SER A 46 9.57 -4.84 -5.07
C SER A 46 8.27 -4.80 -4.26
N VAL A 47 7.34 -3.94 -4.68
CA VAL A 47 6.03 -3.87 -4.03
C VAL A 47 5.36 -5.24 -4.10
N MET A 48 5.41 -5.91 -5.27
CA MET A 48 4.77 -7.21 -5.40
C MET A 48 5.38 -8.25 -4.46
N GLU A 49 6.72 -8.25 -4.35
CA GLU A 49 7.38 -9.18 -3.43
C GLU A 49 6.93 -8.94 -2.00
N ALA A 50 6.83 -7.67 -1.61
CA ALA A 50 6.39 -7.33 -0.27
C ALA A 50 4.95 -7.77 -0.03
N CYS A 51 4.07 -7.57 -1.00
CA CYS A 51 2.68 -7.97 -0.87
C CYS A 51 2.57 -9.48 -0.73
N ARG A 52 3.34 -10.23 -1.51
CA ARG A 52 3.34 -11.68 -1.39
C ARG A 52 3.91 -12.16 -0.06
N GLU A 53 4.91 -11.45 0.43
CA GLU A 53 5.49 -11.80 1.73
C GLU A 53 4.46 -11.59 2.84
N VAL A 54 3.67 -10.53 2.77
CA VAL A 54 2.61 -10.28 3.74
C VAL A 54 1.58 -11.42 3.69
N ASP A 55 1.14 -11.79 2.48
CA ASP A 55 0.17 -12.86 2.34
C ASP A 55 0.70 -14.16 2.94
N ARG A 56 1.96 -14.48 2.65
CA ARG A 56 2.56 -15.71 3.11
C ARG A 56 2.78 -15.73 4.61
N SER A 57 3.36 -14.65 5.14
CA SER A 57 3.73 -14.65 6.56
C SER A 57 2.54 -14.59 7.48
N LEU A 58 1.44 -13.99 7.03
CA LEU A 58 0.23 -13.92 7.84
C LEU A 58 -0.76 -15.02 7.50
N ALA A 59 -0.44 -15.87 6.54
CA ALA A 59 -1.29 -16.97 6.10
C ALA A 59 -2.69 -16.45 5.73
N ILE A 60 -2.74 -15.36 4.97
CA ILE A 60 -4.00 -14.77 4.54
C ILE A 60 -4.16 -14.99 3.03
N PRO A 61 -5.36 -14.82 2.49
CA PRO A 61 -5.60 -15.09 1.08
C PRO A 61 -4.72 -14.27 0.16
N ALA A 62 -4.33 -14.85 -0.96
CA ALA A 62 -3.55 -14.16 -1.97
C ALA A 62 -4.28 -12.90 -2.41
N GLY A 63 -3.55 -11.81 -2.55
CA GLY A 63 -4.13 -10.53 -2.92
C GLY A 63 -4.41 -9.63 -1.72
N SER A 64 -4.33 -10.15 -0.51
CA SER A 64 -4.56 -9.34 0.69
C SER A 64 -3.50 -8.26 0.83
N GLY A 65 -2.25 -8.60 0.50
CA GLY A 65 -1.16 -7.61 0.57
C GLY A 65 -1.34 -6.50 -0.46
N VAL A 66 -1.78 -6.85 -1.66
CA VAL A 66 -2.05 -5.84 -2.70
C VAL A 66 -3.18 -4.93 -2.25
N ARG A 67 -4.22 -5.49 -1.64
CA ARG A 67 -5.31 -4.67 -1.12
C ARG A 67 -4.79 -3.73 -0.03
N ALA A 68 -3.94 -4.23 0.85
CA ALA A 68 -3.35 -3.40 1.90
C ALA A 68 -2.53 -2.26 1.32
N PHE A 69 -1.78 -2.53 0.26
CA PHE A 69 -1.00 -1.49 -0.41
C PHE A 69 -1.92 -0.39 -0.94
N ARG A 70 -3.00 -0.77 -1.61
CA ARG A 70 -3.94 0.19 -2.14
C ARG A 70 -4.61 0.99 -1.02
N GLN A 71 -4.95 0.33 0.09
CA GLN A 71 -5.57 1.00 1.24
C GLN A 71 -4.61 2.01 1.87
N LEU A 72 -3.34 1.65 1.99
CA LEU A 72 -2.34 2.58 2.53
C LEU A 72 -2.17 3.78 1.60
N ALA A 73 -2.18 3.56 0.29
CA ALA A 73 -2.07 4.66 -0.66
C ALA A 73 -3.32 5.55 -0.61
N ALA A 74 -4.50 4.94 -0.49
CA ALA A 74 -5.75 5.68 -0.45
C ALA A 74 -5.84 6.58 0.79
N THR A 75 -5.26 6.13 1.90
CA THR A 75 -5.26 6.92 3.13
C THR A 75 -4.02 7.80 3.27
N LYS A 76 -3.18 7.79 2.24
CA LYS A 76 -1.99 8.64 2.18
C LYS A 76 -0.94 8.29 3.24
N ARG A 77 -1.00 7.07 3.74
CA ARG A 77 0.03 6.57 4.65
C ARG A 77 1.29 6.21 3.88
N ILE A 78 1.15 5.91 2.59
CA ILE A 78 2.28 5.74 1.70
C ILE A 78 2.02 6.56 0.44
N ARG A 79 3.09 6.91 -0.26
CA ARG A 79 3.01 7.64 -1.51
C ARG A 79 4.04 7.10 -2.48
N PHE A 80 3.72 7.14 -3.77
CA PHE A 80 4.64 6.73 -4.81
C PHE A 80 4.32 7.54 -6.07
N ASP A 81 5.19 7.45 -7.07
CA ASP A 81 5.01 8.19 -8.31
C ASP A 81 3.81 7.62 -9.08
N LEU A 82 2.76 8.40 -9.19
CA LEU A 82 1.53 7.94 -9.84
C LEU A 82 1.68 7.80 -11.35
N ASP A 83 2.78 8.29 -11.91
CA ASP A 83 3.03 8.13 -13.34
C ASP A 83 3.73 6.82 -13.67
N THR A 84 4.02 5.99 -12.68
CA THR A 84 4.67 4.72 -12.93
C THR A 84 3.74 3.80 -13.72
N VAL A 85 4.33 2.99 -14.60
CA VAL A 85 3.54 2.09 -15.43
C VAL A 85 2.88 1.01 -14.60
N ASP A 86 3.61 0.44 -13.64
CA ASP A 86 3.11 -0.66 -12.83
C ASP A 86 3.51 -0.46 -11.37
N PRO A 87 2.58 0.01 -10.53
CA PRO A 87 2.91 0.26 -9.13
C PRO A 87 3.38 -0.97 -8.37
N LEU A 88 3.00 -2.16 -8.81
CA LEU A 88 3.43 -3.37 -8.12
C LEU A 88 4.84 -3.76 -8.49
N GLY A 89 5.37 -3.20 -9.57
CA GLY A 89 6.71 -3.53 -10.03
C GLY A 89 7.81 -2.62 -9.52
N ILE A 90 7.47 -1.52 -8.84
CA ILE A 90 8.50 -0.61 -8.35
C ILE A 90 9.09 -1.16 -7.06
N ARG A 91 10.25 -0.64 -6.68
CA ARG A 91 10.88 -1.06 -5.45
C ARG A 91 10.34 -0.30 -4.26
N LEU A 92 10.39 -0.89 -3.08
CA LEU A 92 9.94 -0.20 -1.88
C LEU A 92 10.77 1.05 -1.61
N ALA A 93 11.99 1.13 -2.11
CA ALA A 93 12.78 2.35 -1.99
C ALA A 93 12.11 3.55 -2.63
N ASP A 94 11.22 3.30 -3.62
CA ASP A 94 10.51 4.37 -4.31
C ASP A 94 9.13 4.64 -3.71
N VAL A 95 8.81 4.00 -2.62
CA VAL A 95 7.57 4.22 -1.88
C VAL A 95 7.91 4.96 -0.60
N ARG A 96 7.24 6.08 -0.36
CA ARG A 96 7.51 6.87 0.81
C ARG A 96 6.47 6.62 1.87
N ALA A 97 6.92 6.34 3.08
CA ALA A 97 6.02 6.19 4.23
C ALA A 97 5.80 7.56 4.85
N SER A 98 4.54 7.88 5.12
CA SER A 98 4.22 9.14 5.75
C SER A 98 4.29 9.00 7.25
N THR A 99 5.01 9.90 7.89
CA THR A 99 5.07 9.90 9.35
C THR A 99 4.42 11.14 9.90
N THR A 100 3.63 11.83 9.09
CA THR A 100 3.06 13.09 9.52
C THR A 100 2.31 13.00 10.82
N GLY A 101 1.49 12.01 10.97
CA GLY A 101 0.73 11.87 12.17
C GLY A 101 1.55 11.65 13.39
N MET A 102 2.74 11.05 13.23
CA MET A 102 3.52 10.83 14.37
C MET A 102 4.37 11.97 14.73
N SER A 103 4.81 12.71 13.78
CA SER A 103 5.72 13.78 14.08
C SER A 103 5.10 14.85 14.88
N ARG A 104 3.73 14.87 14.98
CA ARG A 104 3.17 15.89 15.71
C ARG A 104 3.09 15.62 17.06
N ASN A 105 3.41 14.56 17.45
CA ASN A 105 3.30 14.37 18.78
C ASN A 105 4.40 14.80 19.49
N ARG A 106 4.92 15.62 19.30
CA ARG A 106 5.89 16.00 20.00
C ARG A 106 5.72 16.81 20.76
#